data_1432ca5b6d6dc7cfcf4555ce07bab4f6
#
_entry.id   1432ca5b6d6dc7cfcf4555ce07bab4f6
#
_cell.length_a   1.000
_cell.length_b   1.000
_cell.length_c   1.000
_cell.angle_alpha   90.00
_cell.angle_beta   90.00
_cell.angle_gamma   90.00
#
_symmetry.space_group_name_H-M   'P 1'
#
loop_
_entity.id
_entity.type
_entity.pdbx_description
1 polymer ?
#
loop_
_entity_poly.entity_id
_entity_poly.type
_entity_poly.pdbx_seq_one_letter_code
_entity_poly.pdbx_strand_id
1 'polypeptide(L)'
;LAFNNVIANLNSYSGQYSPNYYLYLGNDGRFMPIVTNLNLAFGSFKNTGSGSDLGIRQMIQLDPLLHSDNPGMPLISRLLSNDLYKKQYLSHMNTIMNDHFKGESFKDKTTALQQEILSPLMEDVNKYYPTSDFLRSKEEIIGKKSRIPGLVDFMTKRAKFLKMNPAFTVRPPAIADVEVKRRERFSSKRVSDFEIQAKIGKFTKRVHVYYRFKDTDTFKMLEMKDNGSSSDEEANDDVYGVKITPPAGQKIIEYYIFAENAKAVNYSPAHYTQERYTASIQELNK
;
A
#
# COMPACT_ATOMS: atom_id res chain seq x y z
N LEU A 1 5.06 7.31 -0.53
CA LEU A 1 6.20 6.98 -1.41
C LEU A 1 5.83 5.92 -2.44
N ALA A 2 5.34 4.75 -2.03
CA ALA A 2 4.99 3.63 -2.92
C ALA A 2 4.09 4.06 -4.10
N PHE A 3 3.01 4.79 -3.80
CA PHE A 3 2.09 5.30 -4.80
C PHE A 3 2.80 6.17 -5.86
N ASN A 4 3.55 7.19 -5.43
CA ASN A 4 4.25 8.08 -6.35
C ASN A 4 5.27 7.34 -7.23
N ASN A 5 5.95 6.33 -6.68
CA ASN A 5 6.91 5.54 -7.46
C ASN A 5 6.20 4.64 -8.49
N VAL A 6 5.11 3.94 -8.10
CA VAL A 6 4.36 3.07 -9.03
C VAL A 6 3.89 3.85 -10.24
N ILE A 7 3.27 5.02 -10.04
CA ILE A 7 2.75 5.85 -11.14
C ILE A 7 3.81 6.78 -11.75
N ALA A 8 5.08 6.62 -11.38
CA ALA A 8 6.19 7.46 -11.84
C ALA A 8 5.90 8.96 -11.72
N ASN A 9 5.43 9.39 -10.54
CA ASN A 9 5.18 10.80 -10.23
C ASN A 9 6.44 11.45 -9.66
N LEU A 10 7.26 12.05 -10.50
CA LEU A 10 8.42 12.86 -10.10
C LEU A 10 8.07 14.32 -9.75
N ASN A 11 6.82 14.75 -9.95
CA ASN A 11 6.32 16.03 -9.43
C ASN A 11 5.90 15.86 -7.95
N SER A 12 6.80 15.30 -7.16
CA SER A 12 6.63 14.92 -5.76
C SER A 12 7.97 15.03 -5.04
N TYR A 13 8.03 14.61 -3.78
CA TYR A 13 9.28 14.57 -3.01
C TYR A 13 10.43 13.82 -3.72
N SER A 14 10.13 12.84 -4.56
CA SER A 14 11.14 12.05 -5.27
C SER A 14 11.71 12.69 -6.55
N GLY A 15 11.34 13.91 -6.88
CA GLY A 15 11.81 14.62 -8.08
C GLY A 15 12.48 15.96 -7.79
N GLN A 16 12.63 16.77 -8.83
CA GLN A 16 13.34 18.06 -8.80
C GLN A 16 12.79 19.01 -7.73
N TYR A 17 11.48 18.98 -7.49
CA TYR A 17 10.82 19.88 -6.54
C TYR A 17 10.60 19.21 -5.17
N SER A 18 11.57 18.43 -4.74
CA SER A 18 11.52 17.68 -3.47
C SER A 18 11.13 18.50 -2.22
N PRO A 19 11.41 19.80 -2.10
CA PRO A 19 10.92 20.59 -0.97
C PRO A 19 9.42 20.90 -1.01
N ASN A 20 8.77 20.73 -2.16
CA ASN A 20 7.36 21.07 -2.36
C ASN A 20 6.44 19.91 -1.99
N TYR A 21 6.28 19.66 -0.71
CA TYR A 21 5.35 18.67 -0.17
C TYR A 21 4.71 19.14 1.12
N TYR A 22 3.56 18.55 1.45
CA TYR A 22 2.84 18.82 2.68
C TYR A 22 2.75 17.54 3.52
N LEU A 23 2.85 17.72 4.85
CA LEU A 23 2.61 16.67 5.83
C LEU A 23 1.41 17.05 6.69
N TYR A 24 0.49 16.14 6.82
CA TYR A 24 -0.61 16.22 7.78
C TYR A 24 -0.24 15.42 9.03
N LEU A 25 -0.32 16.04 10.20
CA LEU A 25 -0.17 15.34 11.47
C LEU A 25 -1.55 14.84 11.92
N GLY A 26 -1.73 13.53 11.89
CA GLY A 26 -2.95 12.88 12.36
C GLY A 26 -3.11 12.95 13.89
N ASN A 27 -4.32 12.76 14.39
CA ASN A 27 -4.60 12.72 15.83
C ASN A 27 -3.87 11.57 16.54
N ASP A 28 -3.44 10.56 15.79
CA ASP A 28 -2.62 9.44 16.25
C ASP A 28 -1.11 9.74 16.33
N GLY A 29 -0.72 11.01 16.12
CA GLY A 29 0.68 11.45 16.15
C GLY A 29 1.51 11.03 14.93
N ARG A 30 0.90 10.53 13.87
CA ARG A 30 1.59 10.12 12.64
C ARG A 30 1.54 11.21 11.59
N PHE A 31 2.67 11.43 10.93
CA PHE A 31 2.72 12.26 9.74
C PHE A 31 2.28 11.49 8.50
N MET A 32 1.38 12.08 7.75
CA MET A 32 0.92 11.56 6.46
C MET A 32 1.23 12.57 5.36
N PRO A 33 1.97 12.20 4.30
CA PRO A 33 2.18 13.09 3.17
C PRO A 33 0.88 13.26 2.39
N ILE A 34 0.54 14.51 2.09
CA ILE A 34 -0.58 14.84 1.21
C ILE A 34 -0.13 14.60 -0.24
N VAL A 35 -0.89 13.82 -0.98
CA VAL A 35 -0.63 13.58 -2.39
C VAL A 35 -1.11 14.77 -3.19
N THR A 36 -0.21 15.40 -3.95
CA THR A 36 -0.46 16.58 -4.78
C THR A 36 0.10 16.40 -6.18
N ASN A 37 -0.24 17.31 -7.09
CA ASN A 37 0.37 17.45 -8.42
C ASN A 37 0.28 16.19 -9.29
N LEU A 38 -0.85 15.46 -9.23
CA LEU A 38 -1.06 14.24 -10.02
C LEU A 38 -1.25 14.52 -11.52
N ASN A 39 -1.52 15.75 -11.92
CA ASN A 39 -1.65 16.15 -13.32
C ASN A 39 -0.38 15.91 -14.15
N LEU A 40 0.78 15.82 -13.51
CA LEU A 40 2.06 15.53 -14.15
C LEU A 40 2.62 14.14 -13.77
N ALA A 41 1.79 13.27 -13.22
CA ALA A 41 2.13 11.87 -12.98
C ALA A 41 2.22 11.05 -14.27
N PHE A 42 2.37 9.75 -14.14
CA PHE A 42 2.45 8.79 -15.25
C PHE A 42 3.58 9.11 -16.24
N GLY A 43 4.73 9.52 -15.71
CA GLY A 43 5.91 9.82 -16.50
C GLY A 43 5.84 11.12 -17.29
N SER A 44 4.87 12.00 -17.00
CA SER A 44 4.76 13.31 -17.68
C SER A 44 5.81 14.30 -17.20
N PHE A 45 6.06 14.39 -15.89
CA PHE A 45 7.20 15.13 -15.33
C PHE A 45 8.41 14.20 -15.21
N LYS A 46 9.55 14.56 -15.81
CA LYS A 46 10.64 13.64 -16.09
C LYS A 46 11.95 13.94 -15.38
N ASN A 47 11.97 14.89 -14.44
CA ASN A 47 13.20 15.33 -13.79
C ASN A 47 13.32 14.82 -12.37
N THR A 48 14.40 14.08 -12.08
CA THR A 48 14.71 13.53 -10.74
C THR A 48 15.39 14.55 -9.81
N GLY A 49 15.69 15.75 -10.31
CA GLY A 49 16.47 16.75 -9.57
C GLY A 49 17.98 16.67 -9.83
N SER A 50 18.43 15.74 -10.64
CA SER A 50 19.83 15.59 -11.06
C SER A 50 19.92 15.33 -12.56
N GLY A 51 20.73 16.11 -13.26
CA GLY A 51 20.94 15.93 -14.70
C GLY A 51 19.78 16.41 -15.58
N SER A 52 19.73 15.86 -16.79
CA SER A 52 18.69 16.18 -17.78
C SER A 52 17.41 15.42 -17.54
N ASP A 53 16.33 15.86 -18.18
CA ASP A 53 15.07 15.13 -18.19
C ASP A 53 15.24 13.70 -18.70
N LEU A 54 14.58 12.77 -18.05
CA LEU A 54 14.56 11.36 -18.44
C LEU A 54 13.73 11.16 -19.71
N GLY A 55 14.14 10.21 -20.56
CA GLY A 55 13.30 9.74 -21.65
C GLY A 55 12.12 8.88 -21.14
N ILE A 56 11.08 8.74 -21.97
CA ILE A 56 9.88 7.91 -21.61
C ILE A 56 10.30 6.49 -21.20
N ARG A 57 11.26 5.88 -21.91
CA ARG A 57 11.77 4.54 -21.57
C ARG A 57 12.40 4.52 -20.17
N GLN A 58 13.16 5.53 -19.81
CA GLN A 58 13.79 5.65 -18.49
C GLN A 58 12.72 5.85 -17.40
N MET A 59 11.66 6.61 -17.68
CA MET A 59 10.51 6.76 -16.79
C MET A 59 9.75 5.45 -16.59
N ILE A 60 9.54 4.65 -17.65
CA ILE A 60 8.98 3.30 -17.54
C ILE A 60 9.86 2.41 -16.65
N GLN A 61 11.17 2.54 -16.75
CA GLN A 61 12.18 1.76 -16.04
C GLN A 61 12.68 2.43 -14.76
N LEU A 62 11.97 3.46 -14.25
CA LEU A 62 12.34 4.14 -13.03
C LEU A 62 12.50 3.14 -11.88
N ASP A 63 13.64 3.20 -11.19
CA ASP A 63 13.98 2.26 -10.12
C ASP A 63 12.90 2.27 -9.02
N PRO A 64 12.34 1.12 -8.60
CA PRO A 64 11.46 1.05 -7.44
C PRO A 64 12.13 1.53 -6.16
N LEU A 65 13.46 1.47 -6.05
CA LEU A 65 14.24 1.98 -4.94
C LEU A 65 14.94 3.32 -5.24
N LEU A 66 14.36 4.12 -6.13
CA LEU A 66 14.90 5.44 -6.47
C LEU A 66 15.22 6.23 -5.20
N HIS A 67 16.44 6.78 -5.13
CA HIS A 67 16.98 7.55 -4.00
C HIS A 67 17.19 6.77 -2.70
N SER A 68 17.19 5.44 -2.69
CA SER A 68 17.49 4.64 -1.48
C SER A 68 18.86 4.98 -0.87
N ASP A 69 19.83 5.32 -1.70
CA ASP A 69 21.20 5.63 -1.28
C ASP A 69 21.54 7.12 -1.42
N ASN A 70 20.55 7.98 -1.67
CA ASN A 70 20.77 9.42 -1.87
C ASN A 70 20.62 10.20 -0.56
N PRO A 71 21.70 10.71 0.05
CA PRO A 71 21.64 11.48 1.29
C PRO A 71 20.88 12.82 1.13
N GLY A 72 20.77 13.35 -0.08
CA GLY A 72 19.97 14.54 -0.39
C GLY A 72 18.46 14.32 -0.32
N MET A 73 18.02 13.07 -0.22
CA MET A 73 16.61 12.67 -0.11
C MET A 73 16.36 11.87 1.19
N PRO A 74 16.55 12.49 2.37
CA PRO A 74 16.58 11.76 3.65
C PRO A 74 15.27 11.03 4.00
N LEU A 75 14.10 11.54 3.59
CA LEU A 75 12.83 10.85 3.82
C LEU A 75 12.70 9.54 3.02
N ILE A 76 13.48 9.37 1.95
CA ILE A 76 13.54 8.12 1.20
C ILE A 76 14.70 7.26 1.69
N SER A 77 15.93 7.79 1.67
CA SER A 77 17.13 7.01 1.95
C SER A 77 17.13 6.43 3.36
N ARG A 78 16.76 7.21 4.38
CA ARG A 78 16.67 6.73 5.77
C ARG A 78 15.52 5.75 5.98
N LEU A 79 14.37 5.96 5.32
CA LEU A 79 13.25 5.03 5.41
C LEU A 79 13.63 3.68 4.78
N LEU A 80 14.20 3.70 3.57
CA LEU A 80 14.53 2.48 2.83
C LEU A 80 15.82 1.80 3.30
N SER A 81 16.66 2.46 4.12
CA SER A 81 17.78 1.80 4.81
C SER A 81 17.32 0.85 5.92
N ASN A 82 16.11 1.05 6.45
CA ASN A 82 15.50 0.11 7.39
C ASN A 82 14.89 -1.06 6.61
N ASP A 83 15.36 -2.28 6.87
CA ASP A 83 14.92 -3.49 6.14
C ASP A 83 13.41 -3.72 6.24
N LEU A 84 12.82 -3.54 7.41
CA LEU A 84 11.38 -3.69 7.62
C LEU A 84 10.58 -2.66 6.80
N TYR A 85 10.96 -1.39 6.86
CA TYR A 85 10.27 -0.34 6.11
C TYR A 85 10.41 -0.50 4.60
N LYS A 86 11.58 -0.97 4.14
CA LYS A 86 11.77 -1.32 2.73
C LYS A 86 10.84 -2.45 2.27
N LYS A 87 10.71 -3.52 3.06
CA LYS A 87 9.77 -4.62 2.77
C LYS A 87 8.32 -4.14 2.75
N GLN A 88 7.92 -3.29 3.71
CA GLN A 88 6.59 -2.69 3.76
C GLN A 88 6.33 -1.82 2.53
N TYR A 89 7.28 -0.97 2.16
CA TYR A 89 7.21 -0.14 0.96
C TYR A 89 7.01 -0.97 -0.31
N LEU A 90 7.78 -2.03 -0.50
CA LEU A 90 7.65 -2.93 -1.64
C LEU A 90 6.33 -3.70 -1.63
N SER A 91 5.84 -4.11 -0.46
CA SER A 91 4.52 -4.73 -0.30
C SER A 91 3.40 -3.80 -0.75
N HIS A 92 3.43 -2.52 -0.33
CA HIS A 92 2.45 -1.53 -0.78
C HIS A 92 2.52 -1.27 -2.29
N MET A 93 3.72 -1.20 -2.87
CA MET A 93 3.85 -1.10 -4.33
C MET A 93 3.20 -2.29 -5.03
N ASN A 94 3.43 -3.51 -4.52
CA ASN A 94 2.85 -4.73 -5.09
C ASN A 94 1.32 -4.74 -5.00
N THR A 95 0.76 -4.31 -3.86
CA THR A 95 -0.70 -4.16 -3.69
C THR A 95 -1.26 -3.18 -4.72
N ILE A 96 -0.70 -1.99 -4.84
CA ILE A 96 -1.15 -0.97 -5.82
C ILE A 96 -1.10 -1.52 -7.25
N MET A 97 -0.03 -2.23 -7.62
CA MET A 97 0.10 -2.83 -8.96
C MET A 97 -0.97 -3.90 -9.22
N ASN A 98 -1.27 -4.74 -8.23
CA ASN A 98 -2.24 -5.81 -8.39
C ASN A 98 -3.67 -5.31 -8.45
N ASP A 99 -4.00 -4.26 -7.71
CA ASP A 99 -5.35 -3.72 -7.61
C ASP A 99 -5.74 -2.87 -8.83
N HIS A 100 -4.78 -2.08 -9.31
CA HIS A 100 -5.09 -1.03 -10.27
C HIS A 100 -4.50 -1.27 -11.66
N PHE A 101 -3.43 -2.07 -11.77
CA PHE A 101 -2.69 -2.21 -13.02
C PHE A 101 -2.54 -3.67 -13.49
N LYS A 102 -3.40 -4.57 -13.00
CA LYS A 102 -3.48 -5.95 -13.44
C LYS A 102 -4.59 -6.13 -14.49
N GLY A 103 -4.22 -6.71 -15.63
CA GLY A 103 -5.20 -6.95 -16.72
C GLY A 103 -5.65 -5.66 -17.38
N GLU A 104 -6.91 -5.63 -17.83
CA GLU A 104 -7.51 -4.51 -18.58
C GLU A 104 -8.19 -3.45 -17.69
N SER A 105 -8.30 -3.69 -16.38
CA SER A 105 -9.09 -2.84 -15.47
C SER A 105 -8.69 -1.36 -15.49
N PHE A 106 -7.40 -1.07 -15.62
CA PHE A 106 -6.91 0.30 -15.73
C PHE A 106 -7.34 0.98 -17.04
N LYS A 107 -7.28 0.24 -18.14
CA LYS A 107 -7.72 0.70 -19.46
C LYS A 107 -9.22 0.98 -19.48
N ASP A 108 -10.02 0.08 -18.92
CA ASP A 108 -11.48 0.22 -18.86
C ASP A 108 -11.88 1.45 -18.04
N LYS A 109 -11.29 1.59 -16.84
CA LYS A 109 -11.50 2.76 -15.97
C LYS A 109 -11.09 4.07 -16.66
N THR A 110 -9.93 4.08 -17.30
CA THR A 110 -9.43 5.25 -18.02
C THR A 110 -10.34 5.61 -19.19
N THR A 111 -10.89 4.60 -19.88
CA THR A 111 -11.82 4.81 -20.99
C THR A 111 -13.15 5.40 -20.49
N ALA A 112 -13.70 4.86 -19.40
CA ALA A 112 -14.93 5.39 -18.80
C ALA A 112 -14.77 6.86 -18.37
N LEU A 113 -13.69 7.17 -17.66
CA LEU A 113 -13.38 8.55 -17.24
C LEU A 113 -13.18 9.49 -18.44
N GLN A 114 -12.51 9.03 -19.50
CA GLN A 114 -12.32 9.84 -20.72
C GLN A 114 -13.67 10.18 -21.39
N GLN A 115 -14.61 9.22 -21.41
CA GLN A 115 -15.95 9.44 -21.93
C GLN A 115 -16.75 10.42 -21.08
N GLU A 116 -16.65 10.31 -19.76
CA GLU A 116 -17.35 11.20 -18.82
C GLU A 116 -16.93 12.66 -18.97
N ILE A 117 -15.62 12.92 -19.14
CA ILE A 117 -15.07 14.28 -19.27
C ILE A 117 -15.16 14.84 -20.71
N LEU A 118 -15.51 14.05 -21.70
CA LEU A 118 -15.43 14.47 -23.11
C LEU A 118 -16.37 15.66 -23.41
N SER A 119 -17.62 15.63 -22.95
CA SER A 119 -18.59 16.70 -23.22
C SER A 119 -18.13 18.06 -22.66
N PRO A 120 -17.83 18.20 -21.36
CA PRO A 120 -17.31 19.45 -20.83
C PRO A 120 -15.98 19.86 -21.44
N LEU A 121 -15.12 18.91 -21.83
CA LEU A 121 -13.88 19.24 -22.53
C LEU A 121 -14.13 19.85 -23.91
N MET A 122 -15.14 19.39 -24.65
CA MET A 122 -15.48 19.96 -25.95
C MET A 122 -15.93 21.42 -25.85
N GLU A 123 -16.58 21.79 -24.78
CA GLU A 123 -17.06 23.15 -24.49
C GLU A 123 -15.92 24.09 -23.99
N ASP A 124 -14.83 23.52 -23.46
CA ASP A 124 -13.69 24.32 -22.98
C ASP A 124 -12.95 25.00 -24.16
N VAL A 125 -13.00 26.32 -24.17
CA VAL A 125 -12.32 27.13 -25.18
C VAL A 125 -10.86 27.45 -24.81
N ASN A 126 -10.43 27.20 -23.58
CA ASN A 126 -9.11 27.53 -23.03
C ASN A 126 -8.15 26.37 -22.92
N LYS A 127 -8.47 25.22 -23.51
CA LYS A 127 -7.63 24.02 -23.44
C LYS A 127 -6.29 24.18 -24.17
N TYR A 128 -5.21 23.72 -23.55
CA TYR A 128 -3.85 23.76 -24.12
C TYR A 128 -3.65 22.78 -25.29
N TYR A 129 -4.40 21.68 -25.32
CA TYR A 129 -4.29 20.63 -26.33
C TYR A 129 -5.65 20.46 -27.03
N PRO A 130 -5.66 20.18 -28.33
CA PRO A 130 -6.90 19.95 -29.05
C PRO A 130 -7.60 18.67 -28.53
N THR A 131 -8.92 18.60 -28.71
CA THR A 131 -9.72 17.43 -28.33
C THR A 131 -9.22 16.12 -28.97
N SER A 132 -8.68 16.21 -30.20
CA SER A 132 -8.06 15.05 -30.86
C SER A 132 -6.87 14.48 -30.09
N ASP A 133 -6.06 15.33 -29.45
CA ASP A 133 -4.95 14.89 -28.62
C ASP A 133 -5.45 14.23 -27.33
N PHE A 134 -6.49 14.77 -26.73
CA PHE A 134 -7.13 14.15 -25.56
C PHE A 134 -7.65 12.76 -25.88
N LEU A 135 -8.33 12.56 -27.01
CA LEU A 135 -8.84 11.26 -27.42
C LEU A 135 -7.73 10.21 -27.62
N ARG A 136 -6.57 10.61 -28.11
CA ARG A 136 -5.41 9.74 -28.32
C ARG A 136 -4.54 9.54 -27.09
N SER A 137 -4.66 10.42 -26.09
CA SER A 137 -3.76 10.50 -24.91
C SER A 137 -3.71 9.26 -24.04
N LYS A 138 -4.62 8.29 -24.22
CA LYS A 138 -4.54 7.00 -23.54
C LYS A 138 -3.40 6.13 -24.05
N GLU A 139 -3.22 6.11 -25.37
CA GLU A 139 -2.32 5.13 -26.00
C GLU A 139 -1.10 5.82 -26.64
N GLU A 140 -1.22 7.08 -27.07
CA GLU A 140 -0.20 7.76 -27.84
C GLU A 140 0.55 8.84 -27.06
N ILE A 141 1.78 9.12 -27.50
CA ILE A 141 2.57 10.24 -27.00
C ILE A 141 1.99 11.54 -27.56
N ILE A 142 1.63 12.46 -26.65
CA ILE A 142 1.07 13.76 -27.01
C ILE A 142 2.11 14.88 -26.86
N GLY A 143 2.03 15.87 -27.75
CA GLY A 143 2.92 17.03 -27.77
C GLY A 143 4.31 16.74 -28.33
N LYS A 144 4.72 17.58 -29.31
CA LYS A 144 6.02 17.42 -29.99
C LYS A 144 7.22 17.64 -29.06
N LYS A 145 7.15 18.67 -28.19
CA LYS A 145 8.21 19.04 -27.25
C LYS A 145 8.03 18.30 -25.90
N SER A 146 6.84 18.38 -25.33
CA SER A 146 6.53 17.81 -24.00
C SER A 146 6.59 16.28 -23.98
N ARG A 147 6.25 15.63 -25.09
CA ARG A 147 6.25 14.16 -25.25
C ARG A 147 5.60 13.48 -24.05
N ILE A 148 4.36 13.86 -23.75
CA ILE A 148 3.57 13.28 -22.66
C ILE A 148 3.23 11.83 -23.05
N PRO A 149 3.56 10.83 -22.22
CA PRO A 149 3.29 9.43 -22.54
C PRO A 149 1.79 9.14 -22.64
N GLY A 150 1.41 8.19 -23.49
CA GLY A 150 0.07 7.61 -23.48
C GLY A 150 -0.18 6.91 -22.14
N LEU A 151 -1.25 7.27 -21.46
CA LEU A 151 -1.51 6.89 -20.07
C LEU A 151 -1.56 5.36 -19.88
N VAL A 152 -2.32 4.67 -20.71
CA VAL A 152 -2.50 3.20 -20.64
C VAL A 152 -1.25 2.49 -21.13
N ASP A 153 -0.67 2.94 -22.27
CA ASP A 153 0.56 2.36 -22.80
C ASP A 153 1.72 2.45 -21.80
N PHE A 154 1.88 3.62 -21.17
CA PHE A 154 2.91 3.84 -20.16
C PHE A 154 2.73 2.91 -18.96
N MET A 155 1.53 2.86 -18.38
CA MET A 155 1.30 2.07 -17.17
C MET A 155 1.34 0.58 -17.42
N THR A 156 0.88 0.10 -18.57
CA THR A 156 1.03 -1.30 -18.98
C THR A 156 2.51 -1.72 -19.01
N LYS A 157 3.34 -0.89 -19.64
CA LYS A 157 4.80 -1.13 -19.70
C LYS A 157 5.47 -0.99 -18.35
N ARG A 158 5.09 0.01 -17.56
CA ARG A 158 5.61 0.26 -16.21
C ARG A 158 5.28 -0.89 -15.26
N ALA A 159 4.03 -1.32 -15.19
CA ALA A 159 3.61 -2.43 -14.36
C ALA A 159 4.33 -3.74 -14.74
N LYS A 160 4.50 -3.99 -16.04
CA LYS A 160 5.30 -5.13 -16.52
C LYS A 160 6.75 -5.05 -16.04
N PHE A 161 7.39 -3.90 -16.18
CA PHE A 161 8.77 -3.69 -15.71
C PHE A 161 8.89 -3.94 -14.20
N LEU A 162 8.01 -3.36 -13.40
CA LEU A 162 8.02 -3.54 -11.95
C LEU A 162 7.84 -5.01 -11.55
N LYS A 163 6.87 -5.72 -12.14
CA LYS A 163 6.63 -7.14 -11.86
C LYS A 163 7.82 -8.04 -12.19
N MET A 164 8.64 -7.66 -13.17
CA MET A 164 9.86 -8.39 -13.56
C MET A 164 11.07 -8.01 -12.67
N ASN A 165 10.97 -6.95 -11.88
CA ASN A 165 12.08 -6.54 -11.03
C ASN A 165 12.27 -7.55 -9.89
N PRO A 166 13.52 -7.99 -9.57
CA PRO A 166 13.81 -8.95 -8.51
C PRO A 166 13.21 -8.62 -7.15
N ALA A 167 13.01 -7.33 -6.83
CA ALA A 167 12.38 -6.90 -5.58
C ALA A 167 10.93 -7.40 -5.42
N PHE A 168 10.22 -7.70 -6.52
CA PHE A 168 8.83 -8.16 -6.53
C PHE A 168 8.66 -9.65 -6.85
N THR A 169 9.73 -10.37 -7.14
CA THR A 169 9.69 -11.82 -7.42
C THR A 169 9.65 -12.67 -6.14
N VAL A 170 9.86 -12.05 -5.00
CA VAL A 170 9.86 -12.73 -3.70
C VAL A 170 8.42 -12.98 -3.24
N ARG A 171 8.14 -14.21 -2.82
CA ARG A 171 6.84 -14.56 -2.23
C ARG A 171 6.78 -14.11 -0.78
N PRO A 172 5.82 -13.24 -0.41
CA PRO A 172 5.57 -12.93 0.98
C PRO A 172 4.92 -14.12 1.70
N PRO A 173 4.93 -14.17 3.05
CA PRO A 173 4.18 -15.17 3.80
C PRO A 173 2.70 -15.13 3.42
N ALA A 174 2.10 -16.28 3.18
CA ALA A 174 0.64 -16.36 3.06
C ALA A 174 0.02 -16.14 4.45
N ILE A 175 -1.13 -15.46 4.50
CA ILE A 175 -1.95 -15.31 5.71
C ILE A 175 -3.35 -15.79 5.33
N ALA A 176 -3.81 -16.86 5.96
CA ALA A 176 -5.09 -17.48 5.67
C ALA A 176 -5.83 -17.81 6.97
N ASP A 177 -7.07 -18.23 6.88
CA ASP A 177 -7.89 -18.78 7.95
C ASP A 177 -7.83 -17.89 9.21
N VAL A 178 -8.01 -16.57 9.01
CA VAL A 178 -8.01 -15.60 10.12
C VAL A 178 -9.32 -15.75 10.89
N GLU A 179 -9.20 -16.22 12.12
CA GLU A 179 -10.34 -16.45 12.99
C GLU A 179 -10.18 -15.69 14.31
N VAL A 180 -11.31 -15.37 14.93
CA VAL A 180 -11.35 -14.86 16.29
C VAL A 180 -12.34 -15.68 17.09
N LYS A 181 -11.86 -16.25 18.19
CA LYS A 181 -12.67 -17.00 19.15
C LYS A 181 -12.79 -16.18 20.43
N ARG A 182 -13.86 -16.38 21.15
CA ARG A 182 -14.05 -15.82 22.48
C ARG A 182 -13.76 -16.90 23.51
N ARG A 183 -12.98 -16.57 24.52
CA ARG A 183 -12.82 -17.42 25.69
C ARG A 183 -13.39 -16.77 26.93
N GLU A 184 -14.36 -17.41 27.58
CA GLU A 184 -14.87 -16.95 28.85
C GLU A 184 -13.86 -17.21 29.95
N ARG A 185 -13.55 -16.20 30.75
CA ARG A 185 -12.82 -16.39 32.00
C ARG A 185 -13.82 -16.82 33.10
N PHE A 186 -13.58 -17.94 33.71
CA PHE A 186 -14.25 -18.34 34.95
C PHE A 186 -13.78 -17.46 36.11
N SER A 187 -14.18 -16.21 36.14
CA SER A 187 -13.96 -15.32 37.27
C SER A 187 -15.23 -14.48 37.50
N SER A 188 -15.44 -14.05 38.72
CA SER A 188 -16.60 -13.28 39.16
C SER A 188 -16.84 -11.95 38.46
N LYS A 189 -15.88 -11.49 37.62
CA LYS A 189 -16.03 -10.39 36.68
C LYS A 189 -15.90 -10.99 35.28
N ARG A 190 -17.00 -11.18 34.58
CA ARG A 190 -17.09 -11.70 33.19
C ARG A 190 -16.32 -10.85 32.20
N VAL A 191 -15.01 -10.98 32.16
CA VAL A 191 -14.14 -10.41 31.12
C VAL A 191 -13.85 -11.54 30.13
N SER A 192 -14.28 -11.39 28.90
CA SER A 192 -13.96 -12.32 27.82
C SER A 192 -12.73 -11.82 27.08
N ASP A 193 -11.83 -12.71 26.79
CA ASP A 193 -10.65 -12.41 25.96
C ASP A 193 -11.00 -12.66 24.48
N PHE A 194 -10.36 -11.92 23.57
CA PHE A 194 -10.33 -12.25 22.16
C PHE A 194 -9.13 -13.18 21.89
N GLU A 195 -9.39 -14.33 21.34
CA GLU A 195 -8.37 -15.26 20.87
C GLU A 195 -8.32 -15.19 19.35
N ILE A 196 -7.25 -14.60 18.81
CA ILE A 196 -7.07 -14.42 17.38
C ILE A 196 -6.08 -15.47 16.88
N GLN A 197 -6.47 -16.19 15.84
CA GLN A 197 -5.65 -17.20 15.17
C GLN A 197 -5.54 -16.88 13.68
N ALA A 198 -4.45 -17.33 13.08
CA ALA A 198 -4.26 -17.29 11.63
C ALA A 198 -3.29 -18.38 11.18
N LYS A 199 -3.56 -18.99 10.05
CA LYS A 199 -2.62 -19.89 9.38
C LYS A 199 -1.63 -19.08 8.55
N ILE A 200 -0.34 -19.29 8.81
CA ILE A 200 0.74 -18.50 8.23
C ILE A 200 1.64 -19.42 7.39
N GLY A 201 2.06 -18.95 6.23
CA GLY A 201 2.95 -19.71 5.35
C GLY A 201 4.32 -19.98 5.97
N LYS A 202 4.93 -21.06 5.56
CA LYS A 202 6.25 -21.52 6.04
C LYS A 202 7.35 -20.48 5.87
N PHE A 203 8.43 -20.62 6.64
CA PHE A 203 9.60 -19.72 6.66
C PHE A 203 9.29 -18.30 7.14
N THR A 204 8.19 -18.13 7.85
CA THR A 204 7.85 -16.86 8.50
C THR A 204 8.77 -16.62 9.69
N LYS A 205 9.23 -15.38 9.86
CA LYS A 205 10.12 -14.97 10.96
C LYS A 205 9.38 -14.28 12.09
N ARG A 206 8.36 -13.51 11.74
CA ARG A 206 7.57 -12.72 12.69
C ARG A 206 6.13 -12.68 12.24
N VAL A 207 5.23 -12.85 13.19
CA VAL A 207 3.79 -12.63 13.01
C VAL A 207 3.31 -11.72 14.12
N HIS A 208 2.60 -10.67 13.75
CA HIS A 208 2.02 -9.73 14.70
C HIS A 208 0.56 -9.48 14.39
N VAL A 209 -0.24 -9.32 15.42
CA VAL A 209 -1.53 -8.67 15.33
C VAL A 209 -1.37 -7.21 15.70
N TYR A 210 -1.94 -6.33 14.89
CA TYR A 210 -2.14 -4.94 15.21
C TYR A 210 -3.61 -4.73 15.57
N TYR A 211 -3.90 -4.16 16.72
CA TYR A 211 -5.26 -4.05 17.23
C TYR A 211 -5.53 -2.74 17.96
N ARG A 212 -6.80 -2.34 18.01
CA ARG A 212 -7.30 -1.24 18.81
C ARG A 212 -8.73 -1.50 19.24
N PHE A 213 -9.19 -0.76 20.25
CA PHE A 213 -10.56 -0.88 20.75
C PHE A 213 -11.46 0.30 20.38
N LYS A 214 -10.88 1.41 19.96
CA LYS A 214 -11.58 2.60 19.45
C LYS A 214 -10.93 3.04 18.16
N ASP A 215 -11.70 3.59 17.26
CA ASP A 215 -11.23 4.14 15.99
C ASP A 215 -10.24 5.31 16.13
N THR A 216 -10.31 6.02 17.26
CA THR A 216 -9.40 7.11 17.63
C THR A 216 -8.09 6.65 18.24
N ASP A 217 -7.99 5.37 18.67
CA ASP A 217 -6.78 4.85 19.28
C ASP A 217 -5.73 4.49 18.22
N THR A 218 -4.46 4.65 18.59
CA THR A 218 -3.36 4.06 17.82
C THR A 218 -3.38 2.54 17.92
N PHE A 219 -3.00 1.85 16.85
CA PHE A 219 -2.88 0.40 16.88
C PHE A 219 -1.76 -0.03 17.82
N LYS A 220 -2.09 -0.94 18.73
CA LYS A 220 -1.13 -1.68 19.55
C LYS A 220 -0.68 -2.91 18.78
N MET A 221 0.54 -3.36 19.03
CA MET A 221 1.15 -4.52 18.39
C MET A 221 1.38 -5.61 19.42
N LEU A 222 0.99 -6.84 19.10
CA LEU A 222 1.33 -8.05 19.86
C LEU A 222 1.87 -9.13 18.92
N GLU A 223 2.86 -9.87 19.40
CA GLU A 223 3.39 -11.04 18.71
C GLU A 223 2.39 -12.20 18.78
N MET A 224 2.15 -12.84 17.63
CA MET A 224 1.43 -14.11 17.54
C MET A 224 2.44 -15.25 17.50
N LYS A 225 2.13 -16.38 18.15
CA LYS A 225 3.04 -17.50 18.30
C LYS A 225 2.41 -18.81 17.86
N ASP A 226 3.23 -19.68 17.30
CA ASP A 226 2.97 -21.06 16.94
C ASP A 226 3.75 -21.95 17.94
N ASN A 227 3.21 -22.14 19.15
CA ASN A 227 3.91 -22.79 20.25
C ASN A 227 3.00 -23.65 21.15
N GLY A 228 1.79 -23.99 20.68
CA GLY A 228 0.82 -24.77 21.43
C GLY A 228 0.27 -24.07 22.66
N SER A 229 0.30 -22.72 22.70
CA SER A 229 -0.20 -21.94 23.83
C SER A 229 -0.84 -20.62 23.38
N SER A 230 -1.52 -19.91 24.27
CA SER A 230 -2.04 -18.55 23.98
C SER A 230 -2.98 -18.47 22.79
N SER A 231 -3.90 -19.42 22.64
CA SER A 231 -4.87 -19.57 21.55
C SER A 231 -4.34 -20.37 20.34
N ASP A 232 -3.17 -20.93 20.45
CA ASP A 232 -2.63 -21.92 19.54
C ASP A 232 -2.76 -23.30 20.21
N GLU A 233 -3.33 -24.28 19.51
CA GLU A 233 -3.65 -25.59 20.09
C GLU A 233 -2.49 -26.58 19.93
N GLU A 234 -1.70 -26.48 18.86
CA GLU A 234 -0.63 -27.40 18.53
C GLU A 234 0.61 -26.64 18.03
N ALA A 235 1.75 -26.89 18.64
CA ALA A 235 3.00 -26.21 18.29
C ALA A 235 3.54 -26.68 16.94
N ASN A 236 4.01 -25.75 16.10
CA ASN A 236 4.63 -25.98 14.79
C ASN A 236 3.68 -26.56 13.72
N ASP A 237 2.40 -26.18 13.77
CA ASP A 237 1.39 -26.54 12.78
C ASP A 237 1.08 -25.41 11.78
N ASP A 238 1.89 -24.33 11.83
CA ASP A 238 1.74 -23.10 11.05
C ASP A 238 0.50 -22.26 11.47
N VAL A 239 -0.20 -22.57 12.57
CA VAL A 239 -1.27 -21.76 13.15
C VAL A 239 -0.69 -20.88 14.25
N TYR A 240 -0.76 -19.58 14.06
CA TYR A 240 -0.27 -18.60 15.02
C TYR A 240 -1.42 -18.05 15.85
N GLY A 241 -1.29 -18.07 17.16
CA GLY A 241 -2.30 -17.59 18.08
C GLY A 241 -1.85 -16.43 18.95
N VAL A 242 -2.82 -15.64 19.40
CA VAL A 242 -2.62 -14.58 20.40
C VAL A 242 -3.89 -14.31 21.18
N LYS A 243 -3.72 -13.95 22.43
CA LYS A 243 -4.79 -13.61 23.36
C LYS A 243 -4.75 -12.14 23.73
N ILE A 244 -5.89 -11.46 23.59
CA ILE A 244 -6.05 -10.03 23.87
C ILE A 244 -7.16 -9.83 24.87
N THR A 245 -6.81 -9.28 26.04
CA THR A 245 -7.78 -8.91 27.07
C THR A 245 -8.24 -7.48 26.85
N PRO A 246 -9.54 -7.24 26.58
CA PRO A 246 -10.06 -5.91 26.43
C PRO A 246 -10.09 -5.16 27.77
N PRO A 247 -9.90 -3.83 27.78
CA PRO A 247 -10.18 -3.00 28.93
C PRO A 247 -11.67 -3.08 29.33
N ALA A 248 -11.97 -2.77 30.58
CA ALA A 248 -13.34 -2.76 31.08
C ALA A 248 -14.26 -1.89 30.20
N GLY A 249 -15.40 -2.44 29.79
CA GLY A 249 -16.38 -1.76 28.95
C GLY A 249 -16.10 -1.79 27.44
N GLN A 250 -14.94 -2.26 26.99
CA GLN A 250 -14.65 -2.44 25.56
C GLN A 250 -15.18 -3.80 25.10
N LYS A 251 -16.00 -3.78 24.06
CA LYS A 251 -16.66 -4.98 23.51
C LYS A 251 -16.34 -5.26 22.06
N ILE A 252 -15.68 -4.33 21.39
CA ILE A 252 -15.33 -4.39 19.97
C ILE A 252 -13.82 -4.26 19.85
N ILE A 253 -13.23 -5.05 18.97
CA ILE A 253 -11.84 -4.98 18.58
C ILE A 253 -11.76 -4.80 17.06
N GLU A 254 -10.95 -3.88 16.60
CA GLU A 254 -10.48 -3.80 15.22
C GLU A 254 -9.05 -4.30 15.16
N TYR A 255 -8.73 -5.13 14.17
CA TYR A 255 -7.39 -5.68 14.04
C TYR A 255 -7.02 -6.03 12.61
N TYR A 256 -5.74 -6.17 12.37
CA TYR A 256 -5.16 -6.75 11.17
C TYR A 256 -3.91 -7.54 11.51
N ILE A 257 -3.53 -8.48 10.64
CA ILE A 257 -2.38 -9.35 10.83
C ILE A 257 -1.25 -8.93 9.90
N PHE A 258 -0.05 -8.97 10.40
CA PHE A 258 1.20 -8.75 9.71
C PHE A 258 2.06 -9.99 9.81
N ALA A 259 2.64 -10.43 8.70
CA ALA A 259 3.61 -11.52 8.66
C ALA A 259 4.84 -11.13 7.84
N GLU A 260 6.02 -11.49 8.34
CA GLU A 260 7.31 -11.17 7.74
C GLU A 260 8.15 -12.45 7.55
N ASN A 261 8.74 -12.61 6.37
CA ASN A 261 9.82 -13.55 6.14
C ASN A 261 11.18 -12.82 5.93
N ALA A 262 12.21 -13.53 5.51
CA ALA A 262 13.53 -12.94 5.32
C ALA A 262 13.54 -11.78 4.32
N LYS A 263 12.63 -11.76 3.34
CA LYS A 263 12.72 -10.87 2.18
C LYS A 263 11.46 -10.03 1.92
N ALA A 264 10.32 -10.40 2.50
CA ALA A 264 9.03 -9.75 2.22
C ALA A 264 8.11 -9.72 3.43
N VAL A 265 7.08 -8.89 3.35
CA VAL A 265 5.99 -8.81 4.33
C VAL A 265 4.64 -8.94 3.64
N ASN A 266 3.64 -9.37 4.38
CA ASN A 266 2.25 -9.42 3.97
C ASN A 266 1.33 -8.92 5.08
N TYR A 267 0.12 -8.53 4.68
CA TYR A 267 -0.94 -8.07 5.57
C TYR A 267 -2.24 -8.80 5.29
N SER A 268 -3.04 -8.99 6.31
CA SER A 268 -4.41 -9.48 6.18
C SER A 268 -5.34 -8.66 7.07
N PRO A 269 -6.34 -7.95 6.52
CA PRO A 269 -6.63 -7.79 5.08
C PRO A 269 -5.49 -7.07 4.33
N ALA A 270 -5.37 -7.32 3.02
CA ALA A 270 -4.34 -6.68 2.18
C ALA A 270 -4.43 -5.14 2.20
N HIS A 271 -5.67 -4.62 2.31
CA HIS A 271 -5.98 -3.18 2.40
C HIS A 271 -6.19 -2.71 3.83
N TYR A 272 -5.38 -3.20 4.77
CA TYR A 272 -5.51 -2.95 6.21
C TYR A 272 -5.63 -1.46 6.60
N THR A 273 -5.22 -0.54 5.76
CA THR A 273 -5.38 0.91 5.98
C THR A 273 -6.83 1.38 5.80
N GLN A 274 -7.64 0.65 5.04
CA GLN A 274 -9.04 0.94 4.73
C GLN A 274 -9.99 -0.12 5.31
N GLU A 275 -9.62 -1.39 5.18
CA GLU A 275 -10.40 -2.55 5.60
C GLU A 275 -9.70 -3.25 6.76
N ARG A 276 -10.45 -3.58 7.80
CA ARG A 276 -9.91 -4.27 8.99
C ARG A 276 -10.88 -5.34 9.42
N TYR A 277 -10.35 -6.35 10.07
CA TYR A 277 -11.20 -7.29 10.80
C TYR A 277 -11.79 -6.59 12.00
N THR A 278 -13.06 -6.87 12.25
CA THR A 278 -13.80 -6.39 13.42
C THR A 278 -14.45 -7.58 14.11
N ALA A 279 -14.34 -7.67 15.41
CA ALA A 279 -15.03 -8.66 16.19
C ALA A 279 -15.70 -8.04 17.42
N SER A 280 -16.89 -8.55 17.75
CA SER A 280 -17.65 -8.13 18.92
C SER A 280 -17.84 -9.27 19.89
N ILE A 281 -17.68 -9.01 21.19
CA ILE A 281 -17.95 -10.00 22.24
C ILE A 281 -19.40 -10.50 22.17
N GLN A 282 -20.35 -9.71 21.65
CA GLN A 282 -21.76 -10.10 21.54
C GLN A 282 -22.02 -11.05 20.37
N GLU A 283 -21.26 -10.96 19.27
CA GLU A 283 -21.41 -11.79 18.07
C GLU A 283 -20.78 -13.16 18.25
N LEU A 284 -19.75 -13.25 19.07
CA LEU A 284 -19.08 -14.52 19.39
C LEU A 284 -19.87 -15.40 20.35
N ASN A 285 -21.08 -15.00 20.74
CA ASN A 285 -22.01 -15.75 21.61
C ASN A 285 -23.04 -16.57 20.84
N LYS A 286 -23.00 -16.54 19.51
CA LYS A 286 -23.88 -17.30 18.62
C LYS A 286 -23.15 -18.50 18.05
#